data_9f96f97171f0ff900e042f29bebffefe
#
_entry.id   9f96f97171f0ff900e042f29bebffefe
#
_cell.length_a   1.000
_cell.length_b   1.000
_cell.length_c   1.000
_cell.angle_alpha   90.00
_cell.angle_beta   90.00
_cell.angle_gamma   90.00
#
_symmetry.space_group_name_H-M   'P 1'
#
loop_
_entity.id
_entity.type
_entity.pdbx_description
1 polymer ?
#
loop_
_entity_poly.entity_id
_entity_poly.type
_entity_poly.pdbx_seq_one_letter_code
_entity_poly.pdbx_strand_id
1 'polypeptide(L)'
;MITGIILAGGLSTRLNTNKLVLTVKGKPLIRYAIEGMKPYVDKIFVVTGKYHDELLPWTKDVTVVRNDHYEDGMFSSVLTGVRHVDGDFFILPGDISFVNKKTYEALLHGSFSIRVPAYEGKNGHPVFFLSENKERILAMPKESNLKEYLLDRGFEKIEVNDPDILKDVDTPKDYEEILSIK
;
A
#
# COMPACT_ATOMS: atom_id res chain seq x y z
N MET A 1 -17.89 -6.17 0.51
CA MET A 1 -17.25 -4.83 0.47
C MET A 1 -15.75 -5.03 0.53
N ILE A 2 -15.01 -4.35 -0.34
CA ILE A 2 -13.55 -4.39 -0.38
C ILE A 2 -13.01 -3.00 -0.05
N THR A 3 -12.07 -2.92 0.89
CA THR A 3 -11.44 -1.68 1.32
C THR A 3 -9.99 -1.62 0.82
N GLY A 4 -9.58 -0.48 0.28
CA GLY A 4 -8.18 -0.19 -0.02
C GLY A 4 -7.52 0.59 1.11
N ILE A 5 -6.35 0.16 1.56
CA ILE A 5 -5.50 0.89 2.51
C ILE A 5 -4.23 1.28 1.78
N ILE A 6 -3.98 2.58 1.63
CA ILE A 6 -2.73 3.11 1.06
C ILE A 6 -1.92 3.71 2.20
N LEU A 7 -0.74 3.16 2.45
CA LEU A 7 0.15 3.59 3.51
C LEU A 7 1.00 4.78 3.04
N ALA A 8 0.75 5.94 3.60
CA ALA A 8 1.39 7.22 3.28
C ALA A 8 2.03 7.88 4.51
N GLY A 9 2.28 7.11 5.57
CA GLY A 9 2.84 7.59 6.84
C GLY A 9 4.38 7.63 6.90
N GLY A 10 5.06 7.23 5.82
CA GLY A 10 6.53 7.11 5.78
C GLY A 10 7.26 8.43 5.98
N LEU A 11 8.48 8.36 6.56
CA LEU A 11 9.32 9.52 6.88
C LEU A 11 10.12 10.08 5.69
N SER A 12 10.22 9.35 4.58
CA SER A 12 10.99 9.73 3.35
C SER A 12 12.41 10.23 3.65
N THR A 13 13.10 9.62 4.62
CA THR A 13 14.36 10.10 5.17
C THR A 13 15.50 10.21 4.16
N ARG A 14 15.53 9.34 3.15
CA ARG A 14 16.58 9.31 2.11
C ARG A 14 16.41 10.39 1.04
N LEU A 15 15.17 10.84 0.80
CA LEU A 15 14.86 11.89 -0.17
C LEU A 15 14.77 13.29 0.46
N ASN A 16 14.72 13.40 1.80
CA ASN A 16 14.51 14.63 2.56
C ASN A 16 13.29 15.46 2.11
N THR A 17 12.36 14.84 1.41
CA THR A 17 11.10 15.43 0.93
C THR A 17 10.02 14.37 0.91
N ASN A 18 8.77 14.80 0.87
CA ASN A 18 7.65 13.88 0.71
C ASN A 18 7.67 13.23 -0.68
N LYS A 19 8.13 11.97 -0.75
CA LYS A 19 8.22 11.26 -2.02
C LYS A 19 6.87 11.08 -2.74
N LEU A 20 5.76 11.05 -2.01
CA LEU A 20 4.43 10.78 -2.57
C LEU A 20 3.84 11.97 -3.34
N VAL A 21 4.39 13.17 -3.17
CA VAL A 21 4.03 14.35 -3.98
C VAL A 21 4.97 14.57 -5.16
N LEU A 22 6.01 13.77 -5.32
CA LEU A 22 6.85 13.79 -6.53
C LEU A 22 6.00 13.43 -7.74
N THR A 23 6.19 14.15 -8.85
CA THR A 23 5.31 14.05 -10.02
C THR A 23 5.94 13.27 -11.16
N VAL A 24 5.14 12.37 -11.74
CA VAL A 24 5.43 11.72 -13.01
C VAL A 24 4.38 12.22 -14.01
N LYS A 25 4.81 12.77 -15.14
CA LYS A 25 3.91 13.41 -16.13
C LYS A 25 2.91 14.39 -15.51
N GLY A 26 3.37 15.19 -14.54
CA GLY A 26 2.55 16.22 -13.87
C GLY A 26 1.57 15.70 -12.81
N LYS A 27 1.57 14.40 -12.50
CA LYS A 27 0.68 13.78 -11.51
C LYS A 27 1.50 13.21 -10.36
N PRO A 28 1.17 13.52 -9.07
CA PRO A 28 1.87 12.97 -7.90
C PRO A 28 1.77 11.45 -7.80
N LEU A 29 2.80 10.81 -7.25
CA LEU A 29 2.86 9.36 -7.06
C LEU A 29 1.64 8.81 -6.29
N ILE A 30 1.21 9.49 -5.23
CA ILE A 30 0.04 9.08 -4.46
C ILE A 30 -1.23 8.96 -5.32
N ARG A 31 -1.37 9.81 -6.36
CA ARG A 31 -2.53 9.75 -7.27
C ARG A 31 -2.52 8.50 -8.14
N TYR A 32 -1.34 8.05 -8.58
CA TYR A 32 -1.25 6.78 -9.32
C TYR A 32 -1.65 5.59 -8.45
N ALA A 33 -1.21 5.55 -7.19
CA ALA A 33 -1.61 4.51 -6.24
C ALA A 33 -3.14 4.49 -6.02
N ILE A 34 -3.74 5.67 -5.78
CA ILE A 34 -5.19 5.81 -5.58
C ILE A 34 -5.98 5.39 -6.83
N GLU A 35 -5.63 5.95 -8.00
CA GLU A 35 -6.35 5.68 -9.25
C GLU A 35 -6.18 4.23 -9.73
N GLY A 36 -5.01 3.62 -9.49
CA GLY A 36 -4.76 2.22 -9.81
C GLY A 36 -5.60 1.26 -8.97
N MET A 37 -5.80 1.55 -7.69
CA MET A 37 -6.58 0.71 -6.76
C MET A 37 -8.10 0.94 -6.86
N LYS A 38 -8.53 2.16 -7.15
CA LYS A 38 -9.93 2.61 -7.11
C LYS A 38 -10.94 1.72 -7.85
N PRO A 39 -10.64 1.13 -9.02
CA PRO A 39 -11.59 0.25 -9.71
C PRO A 39 -11.89 -1.08 -9.00
N TYR A 40 -11.09 -1.46 -8.01
CA TYR A 40 -11.12 -2.78 -7.36
C TYR A 40 -11.63 -2.76 -5.92
N VAL A 41 -11.99 -1.57 -5.42
CA VAL A 41 -12.40 -1.37 -4.02
C VAL A 41 -13.60 -0.44 -3.91
N ASP A 42 -14.40 -0.64 -2.87
CA ASP A 42 -15.56 0.22 -2.57
C ASP A 42 -15.17 1.51 -1.85
N LYS A 43 -14.08 1.47 -1.08
CA LYS A 43 -13.53 2.60 -0.32
C LYS A 43 -12.02 2.58 -0.33
N ILE A 44 -11.39 3.76 -0.25
CA ILE A 44 -9.95 3.90 -0.02
C ILE A 44 -9.71 4.75 1.23
N PHE A 45 -8.87 4.23 2.12
CA PHE A 45 -8.26 4.98 3.22
C PHE A 45 -6.80 5.25 2.90
N VAL A 46 -6.41 6.52 2.88
CA VAL A 46 -5.00 6.94 2.81
C VAL A 46 -4.55 7.22 4.23
N VAL A 47 -3.66 6.39 4.75
CA VAL A 47 -3.11 6.54 6.11
C VAL A 47 -1.88 7.42 6.04
N THR A 48 -2.00 8.64 6.52
CA THR A 48 -0.93 9.65 6.51
C THR A 48 -0.18 9.71 7.85
N GLY A 49 0.97 10.36 7.86
CA GLY A 49 1.78 10.59 9.06
C GLY A 49 2.40 11.98 9.02
N LYS A 50 3.74 12.05 8.99
CA LYS A 50 4.53 13.30 8.99
C LYS A 50 4.06 14.32 7.95
N TYR A 51 3.74 13.87 6.74
CA TYR A 51 3.41 14.74 5.61
C TYR A 51 1.90 14.85 5.36
N HIS A 52 1.10 14.77 6.43
CA HIS A 52 -0.37 14.80 6.35
C HIS A 52 -0.88 15.97 5.51
N ASP A 53 -0.50 17.19 5.87
CA ASP A 53 -1.02 18.42 5.24
C ASP A 53 -0.61 18.54 3.76
N GLU A 54 0.57 18.05 3.40
CA GLU A 54 1.05 18.05 2.01
C GLU A 54 0.26 17.08 1.11
N LEU A 55 -0.33 16.02 1.69
CA LEU A 55 -1.10 15.02 0.96
C LEU A 55 -2.58 15.40 0.79
N LEU A 56 -3.14 16.23 1.67
CA LEU A 56 -4.55 16.62 1.63
C LEU A 56 -5.01 17.16 0.25
N PRO A 57 -4.26 18.02 -0.44
CA PRO A 57 -4.68 18.51 -1.76
C PRO A 57 -4.89 17.42 -2.81
N TRP A 58 -4.18 16.29 -2.64
CA TRP A 58 -4.14 15.18 -3.60
C TRP A 58 -5.05 13.99 -3.26
N THR A 59 -5.76 14.06 -2.14
CA THR A 59 -6.54 12.94 -1.57
C THR A 59 -8.02 13.30 -1.34
N LYS A 60 -8.52 14.36 -2.00
CA LYS A 60 -9.88 14.93 -1.78
C LYS A 60 -11.04 13.96 -2.10
N ASP A 61 -10.80 12.95 -2.95
CA ASP A 61 -11.80 11.97 -3.40
C ASP A 61 -11.71 10.62 -2.67
N VAL A 62 -10.94 10.56 -1.59
CA VAL A 62 -10.79 9.40 -0.72
C VAL A 62 -10.81 9.81 0.75
N THR A 63 -10.91 8.84 1.67
CA THR A 63 -10.86 9.13 3.11
C THR A 63 -9.41 9.15 3.58
N VAL A 64 -9.03 10.24 4.25
CA VAL A 64 -7.70 10.37 4.86
C VAL A 64 -7.81 10.09 6.35
N VAL A 65 -6.92 9.22 6.85
CA VAL A 65 -6.80 8.90 8.28
C VAL A 65 -5.38 9.25 8.70
N ARG A 66 -5.25 10.11 9.71
CA ARG A 66 -3.94 10.46 10.27
C ARG A 66 -3.50 9.41 11.28
N ASN A 67 -2.29 8.92 11.13
CA ASN A 67 -1.60 8.12 12.13
C ASN A 67 -0.68 9.04 12.96
N ASP A 68 -1.06 9.36 14.18
CA ASP A 68 -0.24 10.20 15.07
C ASP A 68 0.96 9.44 15.66
N HIS A 69 0.99 8.12 15.48
CA HIS A 69 2.09 7.24 15.91
C HIS A 69 2.98 6.80 14.74
N TYR A 70 3.09 7.59 13.67
CA TYR A 70 3.85 7.23 12.47
C TYR A 70 5.34 6.97 12.73
N GLU A 71 5.89 7.54 13.81
CA GLU A 71 7.29 7.33 14.22
C GLU A 71 7.55 5.92 14.76
N ASP A 72 6.50 5.20 15.20
CA ASP A 72 6.59 3.80 15.67
C ASP A 72 6.77 2.80 14.51
N GLY A 73 6.97 3.29 13.29
CA GLY A 73 7.23 2.48 12.11
C GLY A 73 5.98 2.19 11.26
N MET A 74 6.20 1.50 10.14
CA MET A 74 5.17 1.25 9.13
C MET A 74 3.98 0.46 9.69
N PHE A 75 4.20 -0.46 10.65
CA PHE A 75 3.14 -1.29 11.19
C PHE A 75 2.10 -0.49 11.97
N SER A 76 2.48 0.62 12.59
CA SER A 76 1.54 1.55 13.23
C SER A 76 0.52 2.11 12.23
N SER A 77 0.97 2.40 10.99
CA SER A 77 0.10 2.82 9.89
C SER A 77 -0.79 1.68 9.38
N VAL A 78 -0.30 0.44 9.35
CA VAL A 78 -1.12 -0.74 9.05
C VAL A 78 -2.26 -0.87 10.07
N LEU A 79 -1.94 -0.85 11.37
CA LEU A 79 -2.94 -0.95 12.44
C LEU A 79 -3.97 0.18 12.36
N THR A 80 -3.51 1.41 12.06
CA THR A 80 -4.40 2.56 11.90
C THR A 80 -5.39 2.35 10.74
N GLY A 81 -4.92 1.90 9.57
CA GLY A 81 -5.79 1.63 8.42
C GLY A 81 -6.74 0.46 8.64
N VAL A 82 -6.24 -0.66 9.20
CA VAL A 82 -7.03 -1.88 9.42
C VAL A 82 -8.21 -1.67 10.38
N ARG A 83 -8.13 -0.73 11.34
CA ARG A 83 -9.26 -0.37 12.22
C ARG A 83 -10.49 0.09 11.45
N HIS A 84 -10.33 0.67 10.27
CA HIS A 84 -11.41 1.25 9.46
C HIS A 84 -11.98 0.28 8.40
N VAL A 85 -11.51 -0.95 8.36
CA VAL A 85 -11.95 -1.95 7.39
C VAL A 85 -13.28 -2.58 7.79
N ASP A 86 -14.20 -2.75 6.85
CA ASP A 86 -15.51 -3.39 7.03
C ASP A 86 -15.72 -4.57 6.08
N GLY A 87 -14.68 -5.32 5.74
CA GLY A 87 -14.75 -6.46 4.82
C GLY A 87 -13.36 -6.91 4.41
N ASP A 88 -13.23 -7.42 3.21
CA ASP A 88 -11.93 -7.77 2.64
C ASP A 88 -11.13 -6.51 2.31
N PHE A 89 -9.80 -6.61 2.25
CA PHE A 89 -9.01 -5.41 2.06
C PHE A 89 -7.66 -5.63 1.38
N PHE A 90 -7.22 -4.58 0.69
CA PHE A 90 -5.85 -4.45 0.18
C PHE A 90 -5.02 -3.55 1.09
N ILE A 91 -3.73 -3.87 1.21
CA ILE A 91 -2.72 -2.98 1.79
C ILE A 91 -1.66 -2.70 0.73
N LEU A 92 -1.44 -1.42 0.42
CA LEU A 92 -0.48 -0.94 -0.57
C LEU A 92 0.38 0.17 0.03
N PRO A 93 1.72 0.06 0.04
CA PRO A 93 2.60 1.21 0.25
C PRO A 93 2.38 2.27 -0.84
N GLY A 94 2.23 3.54 -0.47
CA GLY A 94 1.87 4.61 -1.40
C GLY A 94 2.91 4.92 -2.46
N ASP A 95 4.16 4.50 -2.24
CA ASP A 95 5.29 4.64 -3.16
C ASP A 95 5.38 3.51 -4.22
N ILE A 96 4.61 2.45 -4.05
CA ILE A 96 4.40 1.41 -5.08
C ILE A 96 3.20 1.83 -5.93
N SER A 97 3.42 2.81 -6.81
CA SER A 97 2.35 3.60 -7.42
C SER A 97 1.82 3.05 -8.75
N PHE A 98 2.53 2.14 -9.42
CA PHE A 98 2.24 1.77 -10.81
C PHE A 98 1.77 0.32 -10.98
N VAL A 99 1.18 -0.28 -9.97
CA VAL A 99 0.66 -1.65 -10.00
C VAL A 99 -0.34 -1.82 -11.15
N ASN A 100 -0.14 -2.87 -11.95
CA ASN A 100 -0.99 -3.17 -13.09
C ASN A 100 -2.38 -3.64 -12.65
N LYS A 101 -3.41 -3.25 -13.41
CA LYS A 101 -4.79 -3.69 -13.17
C LYS A 101 -4.95 -5.21 -13.08
N LYS A 102 -4.23 -5.98 -13.91
CA LYS A 102 -4.28 -7.45 -13.90
C LYS A 102 -3.78 -8.06 -12.59
N THR A 103 -2.90 -7.36 -11.87
CA THR A 103 -2.42 -7.78 -10.56
C THR A 103 -3.55 -7.73 -9.53
N TYR A 104 -4.31 -6.64 -9.48
CA TYR A 104 -5.49 -6.54 -8.61
C TYR A 104 -6.52 -7.62 -8.95
N GLU A 105 -6.83 -7.80 -10.23
CA GLU A 105 -7.77 -8.84 -10.71
C GLU A 105 -7.32 -10.24 -10.27
N ALA A 106 -6.04 -10.57 -10.46
CA ALA A 106 -5.50 -11.88 -10.07
C ALA A 106 -5.61 -12.12 -8.55
N LEU A 107 -5.31 -11.10 -7.73
CA LEU A 107 -5.41 -11.19 -6.28
C LEU A 107 -6.85 -11.43 -5.80
N LEU A 108 -7.86 -10.89 -6.50
CA LEU A 108 -9.26 -11.11 -6.16
C LEU A 108 -9.74 -12.55 -6.42
N HIS A 109 -9.09 -13.28 -7.32
CA HIS A 109 -9.48 -14.65 -7.73
C HIS A 109 -8.70 -15.77 -7.02
N GLY A 110 -7.82 -15.48 -6.08
CA GLY A 110 -7.08 -16.49 -5.31
C GLY A 110 -7.97 -17.26 -4.32
N SER A 111 -7.43 -18.32 -3.74
CA SER A 111 -8.13 -19.28 -2.89
C SER A 111 -7.89 -19.08 -1.39
N PHE A 112 -6.74 -18.50 -1.01
CA PHE A 112 -6.37 -18.32 0.39
C PHE A 112 -6.90 -17.01 0.96
N SER A 113 -6.97 -16.95 2.29
CA SER A 113 -7.41 -15.75 3.00
C SER A 113 -6.39 -14.60 2.96
N ILE A 114 -5.14 -14.89 2.58
CA ILE A 114 -4.07 -13.91 2.36
C ILE A 114 -3.44 -14.22 1.00
N ARG A 115 -3.32 -13.20 0.14
CA ARG A 115 -2.79 -13.34 -1.22
C ARG A 115 -1.75 -12.26 -1.48
N VAL A 116 -0.58 -12.68 -1.95
CA VAL A 116 0.58 -11.81 -2.18
C VAL A 116 0.99 -11.95 -3.65
N PRO A 117 1.08 -10.85 -4.41
CA PRO A 117 1.55 -10.94 -5.79
C PRO A 117 3.05 -11.23 -5.78
N ALA A 118 3.52 -12.01 -6.76
CA ALA A 118 4.93 -12.27 -6.95
C ALA A 118 5.34 -12.04 -8.40
N TYR A 119 6.52 -11.48 -8.60
CA TYR A 119 7.16 -11.32 -9.89
C TYR A 119 8.55 -11.96 -9.83
N GLU A 120 8.81 -12.91 -10.72
CA GLU A 120 10.06 -13.70 -10.72
C GLU A 120 10.39 -14.29 -9.34
N GLY A 121 9.37 -14.83 -8.66
CA GLY A 121 9.49 -15.46 -7.35
C GLY A 121 9.62 -14.50 -6.17
N LYS A 122 9.71 -13.19 -6.39
CA LYS A 122 9.80 -12.15 -5.34
C LYS A 122 8.42 -11.61 -4.99
N ASN A 123 8.08 -11.63 -3.70
CA ASN A 123 6.82 -11.11 -3.20
C ASN A 123 6.77 -9.57 -3.31
N GLY A 124 5.63 -9.05 -3.73
CA GLY A 124 5.41 -7.61 -3.90
C GLY A 124 4.09 -7.13 -3.26
N HIS A 125 3.58 -6.02 -3.77
CA HIS A 125 2.36 -5.37 -3.31
C HIS A 125 1.40 -5.09 -4.47
N PRO A 126 0.08 -4.89 -4.17
CA PRO A 126 -0.56 -4.89 -2.85
C PRO A 126 -0.72 -6.30 -2.27
N VAL A 127 -0.88 -6.39 -0.96
CA VAL A 127 -1.32 -7.64 -0.31
C VAL A 127 -2.81 -7.59 -0.12
N PHE A 128 -3.51 -8.68 -0.47
CA PHE A 128 -4.95 -8.84 -0.28
C PHE A 128 -5.26 -9.75 0.91
N PHE A 129 -6.24 -9.36 1.70
CA PHE A 129 -6.69 -10.07 2.89
C PHE A 129 -8.21 -10.26 2.87
N LEU A 130 -8.68 -11.46 3.20
CA LEU A 130 -10.07 -11.65 3.59
C LEU A 130 -10.31 -11.05 4.99
N SER A 131 -11.53 -10.63 5.25
CA SER A 131 -11.98 -9.92 6.46
C SER A 131 -11.59 -10.58 7.78
N GLU A 132 -11.52 -11.92 7.82
CA GLU A 132 -11.11 -12.69 9.01
C GLU A 132 -9.70 -12.34 9.53
N ASN A 133 -8.86 -11.72 8.71
CA ASN A 133 -7.52 -11.31 9.10
C ASN A 133 -7.51 -10.00 9.92
N LYS A 134 -8.58 -9.20 9.86
CA LYS A 134 -8.66 -7.90 10.55
C LYS A 134 -8.33 -8.00 12.03
N GLU A 135 -9.13 -8.76 12.79
CA GLU A 135 -8.96 -8.84 14.24
C GLU A 135 -7.63 -9.49 14.64
N ARG A 136 -7.13 -10.42 13.84
CA ARG A 136 -5.83 -11.05 14.05
C ARG A 136 -4.68 -10.06 13.89
N ILE A 137 -4.72 -9.21 12.85
CA ILE A 137 -3.72 -8.14 12.64
C ILE A 137 -3.79 -7.14 13.79
N LEU A 138 -4.99 -6.73 14.22
CA LEU A 138 -5.18 -5.77 15.31
C LEU A 138 -4.74 -6.31 16.68
N ALA A 139 -4.72 -7.64 16.87
CA ALA A 139 -4.26 -8.29 18.08
C ALA A 139 -2.73 -8.47 18.16
N MET A 140 -1.99 -8.16 17.09
CA MET A 140 -0.53 -8.28 17.09
C MET A 140 0.12 -7.22 17.98
N PRO A 141 1.29 -7.52 18.59
CA PRO A 141 2.11 -6.52 19.28
C PRO A 141 2.43 -5.33 18.34
N LYS A 142 2.49 -4.14 18.91
CA LYS A 142 2.74 -2.91 18.14
C LYS A 142 4.11 -2.89 17.46
N GLU A 143 5.07 -3.58 18.04
CA GLU A 143 6.45 -3.73 17.58
C GLU A 143 6.61 -4.76 16.45
N SER A 144 5.54 -5.51 16.13
CA SER A 144 5.51 -6.48 15.04
C SER A 144 5.53 -5.80 13.67
N ASN A 145 5.55 -6.61 12.62
CA ASN A 145 5.44 -6.14 11.25
C ASN A 145 4.56 -7.07 10.42
N LEU A 146 4.08 -6.57 9.29
CA LEU A 146 3.17 -7.34 8.43
C LEU A 146 3.85 -8.59 7.84
N LYS A 147 5.17 -8.57 7.62
CA LYS A 147 5.92 -9.72 7.12
C LYS A 147 5.88 -10.89 8.11
N GLU A 148 6.04 -10.62 9.41
CA GLU A 148 5.89 -11.65 10.46
C GLU A 148 4.50 -12.27 10.42
N TYR A 149 3.46 -11.47 10.30
CA TYR A 149 2.09 -11.96 10.16
C TYR A 149 1.92 -12.88 8.95
N LEU A 150 2.43 -12.47 7.79
CA LEU A 150 2.37 -13.27 6.57
C LEU A 150 3.09 -14.63 6.72
N LEU A 151 4.26 -14.64 7.36
CA LEU A 151 5.04 -15.87 7.58
C LEU A 151 4.38 -16.81 8.58
N ASP A 152 3.79 -16.27 9.66
CA ASP A 152 3.08 -17.04 10.67
C ASP A 152 1.79 -17.68 10.14
N ARG A 153 1.01 -16.92 9.37
CA ARG A 153 -0.29 -17.35 8.86
C ARG A 153 -0.23 -18.17 7.57
N GLY A 154 0.84 -17.99 6.81
CA GLY A 154 0.92 -18.49 5.44
C GLY A 154 0.07 -17.64 4.48
N PHE A 155 0.42 -17.67 3.23
CA PHE A 155 -0.27 -16.92 2.17
C PHE A 155 -0.15 -17.65 0.83
N GLU A 156 -1.10 -17.36 -0.06
CA GLU A 156 -1.02 -17.78 -1.46
C GLU A 156 -0.15 -16.78 -2.24
N LYS A 157 0.86 -17.31 -2.91
CA LYS A 157 1.69 -16.54 -3.83
C LYS A 157 1.04 -16.55 -5.20
N ILE A 158 0.66 -15.39 -5.71
CA ILE A 158 0.04 -15.20 -7.04
C ILE A 158 1.11 -14.67 -7.99
N GLU A 159 1.63 -15.51 -8.88
CA GLU A 159 2.61 -15.08 -9.89
C GLU A 159 1.93 -14.16 -10.92
N VAL A 160 2.50 -12.97 -11.12
CA VAL A 160 2.01 -11.94 -12.05
C VAL A 160 3.15 -11.43 -12.93
N ASN A 161 2.83 -11.04 -14.16
CA ASN A 161 3.79 -10.37 -15.04
C ASN A 161 3.75 -8.85 -14.85
N ASP A 162 4.15 -8.42 -13.66
CA ASP A 162 4.10 -7.02 -13.23
C ASP A 162 5.31 -6.67 -12.36
N PRO A 163 6.41 -6.17 -12.96
CA PRO A 163 7.60 -5.78 -12.19
C PRO A 163 7.36 -4.59 -11.26
N ASP A 164 6.32 -3.80 -11.51
CA ASP A 164 6.04 -2.59 -10.73
C ASP A 164 5.53 -2.90 -9.30
N ILE A 165 5.11 -4.15 -9.02
CA ILE A 165 4.77 -4.59 -7.66
C ILE A 165 5.95 -4.57 -6.68
N LEU A 166 7.18 -4.50 -7.20
CA LEU A 166 8.44 -4.50 -6.45
C LEU A 166 9.12 -3.12 -6.42
N LYS A 167 8.61 -2.14 -7.18
CA LYS A 167 9.27 -0.84 -7.38
C LYS A 167 8.72 0.20 -6.43
N ASP A 168 9.41 0.40 -5.33
CA ASP A 168 9.24 1.54 -4.46
C ASP A 168 10.12 2.73 -4.91
N VAL A 169 9.79 3.93 -4.48
CA VAL A 169 10.55 5.16 -4.73
C VAL A 169 11.23 5.59 -3.43
N ASP A 170 12.42 5.09 -3.19
CA ASP A 170 13.16 5.36 -1.95
C ASP A 170 14.33 6.33 -2.13
N THR A 171 14.91 6.38 -3.33
CA THR A 171 16.08 7.20 -3.65
C THR A 171 15.83 8.12 -4.86
N PRO A 172 16.62 9.18 -5.05
CA PRO A 172 16.57 9.99 -6.27
C PRO A 172 16.74 9.15 -7.55
N LYS A 173 17.57 8.11 -7.50
CA LYS A 173 17.79 7.20 -8.63
C LYS A 173 16.52 6.42 -8.99
N ASP A 174 15.78 5.92 -8.00
CA ASP A 174 14.52 5.21 -8.24
C ASP A 174 13.51 6.14 -8.93
N TYR A 175 13.47 7.41 -8.52
CA TYR A 175 12.62 8.41 -9.13
C TYR A 175 13.02 8.73 -10.58
N GLU A 176 14.32 8.91 -10.86
CA GLU A 176 14.85 9.11 -12.22
C GLU A 176 14.52 7.91 -13.12
N GLU A 177 14.65 6.68 -12.62
CA GLU A 177 14.28 5.46 -13.34
C GLU A 177 12.80 5.46 -13.72
N ILE A 178 11.91 5.79 -12.78
CA ILE A 178 10.47 5.88 -13.06
C ILE A 178 10.17 6.95 -14.10
N LEU A 179 10.79 8.12 -14.03
CA LEU A 179 10.61 9.18 -15.04
C LEU A 179 11.03 8.74 -16.45
N SER A 180 12.00 7.84 -16.56
CA SER A 180 12.49 7.34 -17.86
C SER A 180 11.58 6.27 -18.48
N ILE A 181 10.79 5.56 -17.67
CA ILE A 181 9.98 4.40 -18.09
C ILE A 181 8.50 4.79 -18.28
N LYS A 182 7.98 5.70 -17.48
CA LYS A 182 6.55 6.10 -17.45
C LYS A 182 6.33 7.43 -18.15
#